data_af22ffafc1dd9ea2a8320969911a2636
#
_entry.id   af22ffafc1dd9ea2a8320969911a2636
#
_cell.length_a   1.000
_cell.length_b   1.000
_cell.length_c   1.000
_cell.angle_alpha   90.00
_cell.angle_beta   90.00
_cell.angle_gamma   90.00
#
_symmetry.space_group_name_H-M   'P 1'
#
loop_
_entity.id
_entity.type
_entity.pdbx_description
1 polymer ?
#
loop_
_entity_poly.entity_id
_entity_poly.type
_entity_poly.pdbx_seq_one_letter_code
_entity_poly.pdbx_strand_id
1 'polypeptide(L)'
;AYGAQGGYYNIMNNYYKLGPASAKDKTHARFFTAYIDDGKNAQDAGVFGYFYVNGNIMDNTCVDLSGEQQKEIASANANNISSTAFKVKNDERTSSDLLLDMRIDILSDYSFMQSATDAYETVLAYAGAWTCGWKDNEYIIPERDKIDRRIVSETANGTYSTNASKGGGYGLIDSQVDTIEKWDEYITATS
;
A
#
# COMPACT_ATOMS: atom_id res chain seq x y z
N ALA A 1 4.47 3.45 6.00
CA ALA A 1 3.60 3.07 7.13
C ALA A 1 4.15 3.64 8.45
N TYR A 2 3.34 3.65 9.52
CA TYR A 2 3.75 4.16 10.83
C TYR A 2 2.87 3.62 11.97
N GLY A 3 3.34 3.79 13.22
CA GLY A 3 2.59 3.44 14.42
C GLY A 3 3.09 2.16 15.08
N ALA A 4 2.17 1.23 15.37
CA ALA A 4 2.43 -0.09 15.94
C ALA A 4 3.08 -0.03 17.34
N GLN A 5 2.42 0.64 18.26
CA GLN A 5 2.77 0.65 19.68
C GLN A 5 2.36 -0.69 20.30
N GLY A 6 3.35 -1.47 20.72
CA GLY A 6 3.18 -2.84 21.28
C GLY A 6 3.03 -3.92 20.22
N GLY A 7 3.44 -5.14 20.55
CA GLY A 7 3.35 -6.31 19.69
C GLY A 7 4.57 -6.58 18.81
N TYR A 8 4.43 -7.58 17.94
CA TYR A 8 5.49 -8.06 17.04
C TYR A 8 5.01 -8.05 15.60
N TYR A 9 5.85 -7.57 14.68
CA TYR A 9 5.44 -7.29 13.31
C TYR A 9 6.46 -7.82 12.30
N ASN A 10 5.98 -8.52 11.28
CA ASN A 10 6.75 -8.82 10.07
C ASN A 10 6.32 -7.86 8.97
N ILE A 11 7.22 -6.98 8.54
CA ILE A 11 7.03 -6.06 7.42
C ILE A 11 7.91 -6.55 6.29
N MET A 12 7.36 -7.42 5.46
CA MET A 12 8.14 -8.20 4.50
C MET A 12 7.52 -8.15 3.11
N ASN A 13 8.40 -8.10 2.12
CA ASN A 13 8.06 -8.29 0.71
C ASN A 13 6.93 -7.37 0.20
N ASN A 14 6.83 -6.16 0.74
CA ASN A 14 5.87 -5.18 0.25
C ASN A 14 6.48 -4.37 -0.90
N TYR A 15 5.67 -4.08 -1.91
CA TYR A 15 6.04 -3.20 -3.01
C TYR A 15 5.35 -1.85 -2.83
N TYR A 16 6.14 -0.80 -2.69
CA TYR A 16 5.69 0.57 -2.54
C TYR A 16 5.99 1.35 -3.82
N LYS A 17 4.98 1.57 -4.64
CA LYS A 17 5.12 2.39 -5.85
C LYS A 17 4.82 3.84 -5.53
N LEU A 18 5.81 4.70 -5.74
CA LEU A 18 5.63 6.12 -5.56
C LEU A 18 4.78 6.71 -6.69
N GLY A 19 3.81 7.52 -6.31
CA GLY A 19 2.96 8.23 -7.24
C GLY A 19 3.28 9.73 -7.29
N PRO A 20 2.57 10.51 -8.12
CA PRO A 20 2.85 11.93 -8.35
C PRO A 20 2.88 12.81 -7.08
N ALA A 21 2.14 12.44 -6.03
CA ALA A 21 2.17 13.15 -4.76
C ALA A 21 3.44 12.89 -3.94
N SER A 22 4.11 11.76 -4.18
CA SER A 22 5.25 11.30 -3.36
C SER A 22 6.52 12.10 -3.58
N ALA A 23 6.65 12.79 -4.71
CA ALA A 23 7.83 13.60 -5.02
C ALA A 23 8.10 14.72 -3.99
N LYS A 24 7.05 15.20 -3.32
CA LYS A 24 7.13 16.25 -2.29
C LYS A 24 7.13 15.68 -0.85
N ASP A 25 7.00 14.40 -0.69
CA ASP A 25 6.94 13.76 0.61
C ASP A 25 8.36 13.56 1.17
N LYS A 26 8.58 14.04 2.39
CA LYS A 26 9.84 13.87 3.11
C LYS A 26 10.09 12.42 3.56
N THR A 27 9.10 11.56 3.41
CA THR A 27 9.15 10.14 3.78
C THR A 27 9.19 9.21 2.58
N HIS A 28 9.53 9.74 1.39
CA HIS A 28 9.53 9.03 0.12
C HIS A 28 10.39 7.74 0.10
N ALA A 29 11.40 7.62 0.97
CA ALA A 29 12.26 6.44 1.10
C ALA A 29 11.98 5.65 2.39
N ARG A 30 10.83 5.87 3.06
CA ARG A 30 10.50 5.31 4.36
C ARG A 30 9.53 4.14 4.25
N PHE A 31 9.99 2.94 4.62
CA PHE A 31 9.09 1.79 4.75
C PHE A 31 8.25 1.88 6.02
N PHE A 32 8.89 2.20 7.15
CA PHE A 32 8.17 2.26 8.41
C PHE A 32 8.72 3.30 9.40
N THR A 33 7.81 3.94 10.14
CA THR A 33 8.15 4.74 11.31
C THR A 33 7.49 4.12 12.54
N ALA A 34 8.29 3.48 13.38
CA ALA A 34 7.83 2.94 14.65
C ALA A 34 7.57 4.08 15.65
N TYR A 35 6.43 4.08 16.29
CA TYR A 35 6.10 5.01 17.36
C TYR A 35 6.24 4.32 18.70
N ILE A 36 6.87 5.02 19.65
CA ILE A 36 6.78 4.70 21.06
C ILE A 36 5.57 5.45 21.60
N ASP A 37 4.73 4.81 22.40
CA ASP A 37 3.54 5.45 22.94
C ASP A 37 3.93 6.55 23.92
N ASP A 38 3.25 7.68 23.87
CA ASP A 38 3.47 8.82 24.76
C ASP A 38 2.49 8.86 25.96
N GLY A 39 1.68 7.80 26.10
CA GLY A 39 0.71 7.65 27.18
C GLY A 39 -0.57 8.46 27.01
N LYS A 40 -0.77 9.09 25.85
CA LYS A 40 -1.99 9.86 25.56
C LYS A 40 -3.09 9.06 24.85
N ASN A 41 -2.78 7.84 24.47
CA ASN A 41 -3.69 6.92 23.81
C ASN A 41 -4.09 5.78 24.76
N ALA A 42 -4.51 4.65 24.20
CA ALA A 42 -4.93 3.49 25.00
C ALA A 42 -3.78 2.69 25.63
N GLN A 43 -2.53 3.00 25.29
CA GLN A 43 -1.34 2.33 25.79
C GLN A 43 -0.61 3.21 26.83
N ASP A 44 0.17 2.56 27.69
CA ASP A 44 1.05 3.28 28.62
C ASP A 44 2.23 3.92 27.90
N ALA A 45 2.74 5.04 28.45
CA ALA A 45 3.92 5.68 27.93
C ALA A 45 5.12 4.73 27.90
N GLY A 46 5.85 4.72 26.78
CA GLY A 46 7.00 3.88 26.57
C GLY A 46 6.70 2.49 25.97
N VAL A 47 5.43 2.14 25.75
CA VAL A 47 5.07 0.91 25.03
C VAL A 47 5.50 1.03 23.57
N PHE A 48 6.13 0.00 23.04
CA PHE A 48 6.63 -0.08 21.65
C PHE A 48 6.53 -1.49 21.09
N GLY A 49 6.59 -1.59 19.76
CA GLY A 49 6.58 -2.86 19.04
C GLY A 49 7.96 -3.31 18.60
N TYR A 50 8.08 -4.60 18.26
CA TYR A 50 9.26 -5.18 17.65
C TYR A 50 9.01 -5.52 16.19
N PHE A 51 10.01 -5.31 15.32
CA PHE A 51 9.84 -5.35 13.89
C PHE A 51 10.90 -6.19 13.19
N TYR A 52 10.47 -7.12 12.35
CA TYR A 52 11.31 -7.68 11.32
C TYR A 52 10.97 -7.02 9.98
N VAL A 53 11.96 -6.40 9.33
CA VAL A 53 11.75 -5.59 8.12
C VAL A 53 12.71 -6.06 7.04
N ASN A 54 12.19 -6.71 5.99
CA ASN A 54 13.03 -7.28 4.93
C ASN A 54 12.28 -7.47 3.61
N GLY A 55 13.01 -7.41 2.50
CA GLY A 55 12.47 -7.71 1.17
C GLY A 55 11.49 -6.67 0.62
N ASN A 56 11.34 -5.52 1.27
CA ASN A 56 10.49 -4.44 0.78
C ASN A 56 11.19 -3.64 -0.32
N ILE A 57 10.42 -3.21 -1.31
CA ILE A 57 10.90 -2.44 -2.45
C ILE A 57 10.14 -1.11 -2.54
N MET A 58 10.87 -0.02 -2.76
CA MET A 58 10.35 1.29 -3.11
C MET A 58 10.64 1.54 -4.59
N ASP A 59 9.60 1.64 -5.40
CA ASP A 59 9.68 1.93 -6.83
C ASP A 59 9.40 3.42 -7.09
N ASN A 60 10.35 4.11 -7.69
CA ASN A 60 10.29 5.52 -8.06
C ASN A 60 10.22 5.76 -9.57
N THR A 61 9.94 4.73 -10.37
CA THR A 61 9.97 4.81 -11.84
C THR A 61 8.95 5.79 -12.44
N CYS A 62 7.88 6.09 -11.70
CA CYS A 62 6.81 6.99 -12.15
C CYS A 62 6.90 8.41 -11.54
N VAL A 63 8.02 8.75 -10.90
CA VAL A 63 8.16 10.03 -10.17
C VAL A 63 9.49 10.67 -10.53
N ASP A 64 9.43 11.95 -10.88
CA ASP A 64 10.65 12.74 -11.07
C ASP A 64 11.17 13.21 -9.70
N LEU A 65 12.28 12.62 -9.28
CA LEU A 65 12.93 12.86 -8.00
C LEU A 65 14.33 13.45 -8.19
N SER A 66 14.78 14.28 -7.25
CA SER A 66 16.16 14.75 -7.22
C SER A 66 17.16 13.60 -7.10
N GLY A 67 18.39 13.80 -7.50
CA GLY A 67 19.44 12.79 -7.38
C GLY A 67 19.71 12.35 -5.92
N GLU A 68 19.48 13.22 -4.94
CA GLU A 68 19.55 12.89 -3.51
C GLU A 68 18.43 11.93 -3.10
N GLN A 69 17.19 12.24 -3.45
CA GLN A 69 16.03 11.38 -3.19
C GLN A 69 16.16 9.99 -3.83
N GLN A 70 16.70 9.94 -5.06
CA GLN A 70 16.98 8.66 -5.73
C GLN A 70 18.02 7.82 -4.96
N LYS A 71 19.06 8.46 -4.41
CA LYS A 71 20.07 7.78 -3.57
C LYS A 71 19.48 7.29 -2.26
N GLU A 72 18.58 8.05 -1.63
CA GLU A 72 17.88 7.62 -0.43
C GLU A 72 17.02 6.38 -0.68
N ILE A 73 16.28 6.34 -1.79
CA ILE A 73 15.48 5.17 -2.18
C ILE A 73 16.39 3.97 -2.48
N ALA A 74 17.48 4.16 -3.23
CA ALA A 74 18.42 3.09 -3.49
C ALA A 74 19.03 2.53 -2.19
N SER A 75 19.36 3.38 -1.23
CA SER A 75 19.83 2.97 0.09
C SER A 75 18.77 2.20 0.87
N ALA A 76 17.52 2.65 0.86
CA ALA A 76 16.41 1.97 1.53
C ALA A 76 16.14 0.58 0.91
N ASN A 77 16.20 0.47 -0.42
CA ASN A 77 16.03 -0.80 -1.11
C ASN A 77 17.19 -1.77 -0.84
N ALA A 78 18.42 -1.26 -0.76
CA ALA A 78 19.60 -2.08 -0.45
C ALA A 78 19.62 -2.54 1.01
N ASN A 79 19.05 -1.76 1.92
CA ASN A 79 18.96 -2.05 3.35
C ASN A 79 17.67 -1.50 3.95
N ASN A 80 16.66 -2.37 4.10
CA ASN A 80 15.33 -2.00 4.59
C ASN A 80 15.30 -1.52 6.05
N ILE A 81 16.38 -1.71 6.79
CA ILE A 81 16.53 -1.25 8.18
C ILE A 81 17.48 -0.07 8.32
N SER A 82 17.92 0.53 7.20
CA SER A 82 18.71 1.77 7.24
C SER A 82 17.94 2.90 7.93
N SER A 83 18.64 3.90 8.45
CA SER A 83 18.03 5.05 9.11
C SER A 83 17.10 5.86 8.19
N THR A 84 17.22 5.71 6.88
CA THR A 84 16.30 6.28 5.90
C THR A 84 15.03 5.46 5.80
N ALA A 85 15.14 4.13 5.75
CA ALA A 85 14.04 3.21 5.53
C ALA A 85 13.19 2.95 6.79
N PHE A 86 13.81 2.91 7.96
CA PHE A 86 13.15 2.66 9.24
C PHE A 86 13.53 3.75 10.25
N LYS A 87 12.55 4.29 10.97
CA LYS A 87 12.78 5.28 12.05
C LYS A 87 11.97 4.96 13.29
N VAL A 88 12.50 5.40 14.41
CA VAL A 88 11.79 5.46 15.70
C VAL A 88 11.37 6.90 15.97
N LYS A 89 10.20 7.10 16.54
CA LYS A 89 9.64 8.40 16.89
C LYS A 89 9.06 8.38 18.31
N ASN A 90 9.13 9.53 18.96
CA ASN A 90 8.66 9.80 20.31
C ASN A 90 9.53 9.22 21.44
N ASP A 91 10.76 8.79 21.16
CA ASP A 91 11.67 8.26 22.15
C ASP A 91 13.12 8.40 21.68
N GLU A 92 14.09 8.28 22.59
CA GLU A 92 15.53 8.27 22.31
C GLU A 92 16.05 6.90 21.87
N ARG A 93 15.21 5.85 21.89
CA ARG A 93 15.58 4.51 21.43
C ARG A 93 16.02 4.54 19.97
N THR A 94 17.00 3.72 19.69
CA THR A 94 17.51 3.54 18.33
C THR A 94 16.69 2.47 17.57
N SER A 95 16.83 2.42 16.27
CA SER A 95 16.19 1.37 15.47
C SER A 95 16.59 -0.04 15.92
N SER A 96 17.85 -0.22 16.38
CA SER A 96 18.34 -1.52 16.86
C SER A 96 17.62 -2.05 18.10
N ASP A 97 17.01 -1.18 18.90
CA ASP A 97 16.25 -1.62 20.09
C ASP A 97 14.90 -2.26 19.72
N LEU A 98 14.40 -1.95 18.52
CA LEU A 98 13.09 -2.39 18.04
C LEU A 98 13.17 -3.43 16.91
N LEU A 99 14.32 -3.56 16.26
CA LEU A 99 14.48 -4.46 15.12
C LEU A 99 14.82 -5.88 15.56
N LEU A 100 14.25 -6.84 14.87
CA LEU A 100 14.48 -8.27 15.07
C LEU A 100 15.38 -8.81 13.96
N ASP A 101 16.32 -9.67 14.34
CA ASP A 101 17.23 -10.35 13.41
C ASP A 101 16.53 -11.40 12.55
N MET A 102 15.43 -11.96 13.07
CA MET A 102 14.65 -13.00 12.40
C MET A 102 13.16 -12.65 12.42
N ARG A 103 12.45 -13.10 11.38
CA ARG A 103 10.98 -12.98 11.35
C ARG A 103 10.34 -13.75 12.50
N ILE A 104 9.19 -13.28 12.91
CA ILE A 104 8.32 -13.99 13.83
C ILE A 104 7.55 -15.06 13.04
N ASP A 105 7.55 -16.29 13.52
CA ASP A 105 6.78 -17.38 12.92
C ASP A 105 5.30 -17.27 13.32
N ILE A 106 4.56 -16.44 12.58
CA ILE A 106 3.11 -16.23 12.74
C ILE A 106 2.33 -17.30 11.98
N LEU A 107 2.87 -17.76 10.85
CA LEU A 107 2.28 -18.77 9.98
C LEU A 107 3.08 -20.06 10.07
N SER A 108 2.40 -21.19 9.93
CA SER A 108 3.04 -22.52 9.90
C SER A 108 3.80 -22.77 8.58
N ASP A 109 3.43 -22.08 7.51
CA ASP A 109 4.06 -22.19 6.19
C ASP A 109 4.19 -20.83 5.53
N TYR A 110 5.34 -20.55 4.95
CA TYR A 110 5.66 -19.34 4.21
C TYR A 110 6.02 -19.62 2.74
N SER A 111 5.86 -20.86 2.26
CA SER A 111 6.23 -21.24 0.90
C SER A 111 5.43 -20.50 -0.18
N PHE A 112 4.24 -20.01 0.16
CA PHE A 112 3.37 -19.23 -0.74
C PHE A 112 3.72 -17.73 -0.76
N MET A 113 4.66 -17.29 0.07
CA MET A 113 5.01 -15.87 0.14
C MET A 113 5.79 -15.44 -1.11
N GLN A 114 5.22 -14.51 -1.85
CA GLN A 114 5.84 -13.92 -3.02
C GLN A 114 6.93 -12.92 -2.64
N SER A 115 7.87 -12.68 -3.56
CA SER A 115 8.73 -11.50 -3.49
C SER A 115 7.89 -10.22 -3.67
N ALA A 116 8.45 -9.07 -3.30
CA ALA A 116 7.76 -7.79 -3.51
C ALA A 116 7.43 -7.55 -4.99
N THR A 117 8.32 -7.90 -5.90
CA THR A 117 8.10 -7.76 -7.35
C THR A 117 6.99 -8.68 -7.84
N ASP A 118 7.04 -9.98 -7.48
CA ASP A 118 6.01 -10.93 -7.89
C ASP A 118 4.63 -10.55 -7.32
N ALA A 119 4.60 -10.06 -6.07
CA ALA A 119 3.37 -9.56 -5.44
C ALA A 119 2.80 -8.36 -6.21
N TYR A 120 3.64 -7.41 -6.63
CA TYR A 120 3.22 -6.28 -7.44
C TYR A 120 2.59 -6.73 -8.78
N GLU A 121 3.26 -7.62 -9.50
CA GLU A 121 2.75 -8.16 -10.76
C GLU A 121 1.44 -8.91 -10.56
N THR A 122 1.35 -9.72 -9.51
CA THR A 122 0.13 -10.47 -9.16
C THR A 122 -1.02 -9.53 -8.84
N VAL A 123 -0.78 -8.47 -8.06
CA VAL A 123 -1.81 -7.47 -7.74
C VAL A 123 -2.28 -6.75 -9.00
N LEU A 124 -1.39 -6.32 -9.88
CA LEU A 124 -1.78 -5.70 -11.15
C LEU A 124 -2.58 -6.66 -12.05
N ALA A 125 -2.23 -7.94 -12.04
CA ALA A 125 -2.92 -8.94 -12.85
C ALA A 125 -4.32 -9.28 -12.31
N TYR A 126 -4.49 -9.41 -10.99
CA TYR A 126 -5.66 -10.09 -10.41
C TYR A 126 -6.48 -9.25 -9.43
N ALA A 127 -5.99 -8.11 -8.94
CA ALA A 127 -6.76 -7.29 -8.00
C ALA A 127 -7.98 -6.64 -8.66
N GLY A 128 -8.98 -6.31 -7.83
CA GLY A 128 -10.19 -5.64 -8.23
C GLY A 128 -11.37 -6.56 -8.46
N ALA A 129 -12.52 -5.97 -8.80
CA ALA A 129 -13.74 -6.69 -9.09
C ALA A 129 -13.73 -7.25 -10.51
N TRP A 130 -14.15 -8.50 -10.62
CA TRP A 130 -14.24 -9.24 -11.86
C TRP A 130 -15.69 -9.62 -12.14
N THR A 131 -16.16 -9.35 -13.34
CA THR A 131 -17.43 -9.83 -13.82
C THR A 131 -17.26 -11.28 -14.27
N CYS A 132 -18.01 -12.20 -13.67
CA CYS A 132 -18.04 -13.58 -14.10
C CYS A 132 -19.47 -14.11 -13.95
N GLY A 133 -19.88 -15.01 -14.81
CA GLY A 133 -21.21 -15.60 -14.71
C GLY A 133 -21.69 -16.24 -16.01
N TRP A 134 -22.96 -16.56 -16.01
CA TRP A 134 -23.66 -17.08 -17.19
C TRP A 134 -24.61 -16.01 -17.71
N LYS A 135 -24.55 -15.74 -19.00
CA LYS A 135 -25.51 -14.91 -19.71
C LYS A 135 -25.96 -15.67 -20.97
N ASP A 136 -27.26 -15.74 -21.17
CA ASP A 136 -27.86 -16.39 -22.33
C ASP A 136 -27.36 -17.86 -22.54
N ASN A 137 -27.16 -18.60 -21.44
CA ASN A 137 -26.58 -19.93 -21.37
C ASN A 137 -25.10 -20.05 -21.79
N GLU A 138 -24.39 -18.93 -21.94
CA GLU A 138 -22.96 -18.90 -22.21
C GLU A 138 -22.20 -18.44 -20.97
N TYR A 139 -21.03 -19.06 -20.70
CA TYR A 139 -20.15 -18.60 -19.63
C TYR A 139 -19.42 -17.34 -20.08
N ILE A 140 -19.63 -16.25 -19.33
CA ILE A 140 -18.92 -14.99 -19.56
C ILE A 140 -17.50 -15.14 -19.06
N ILE A 141 -16.52 -14.93 -19.93
CA ILE A 141 -15.10 -14.88 -19.55
C ILE A 141 -14.92 -13.77 -18.51
N PRO A 142 -14.27 -14.06 -17.37
CA PRO A 142 -14.03 -13.07 -16.34
C PRO A 142 -13.35 -11.82 -16.89
N GLU A 143 -13.96 -10.68 -16.68
CA GLU A 143 -13.44 -9.39 -17.10
C GLU A 143 -13.39 -8.46 -15.89
N ARG A 144 -12.27 -7.74 -15.72
CA ARG A 144 -12.16 -6.76 -14.65
C ARG A 144 -13.12 -5.60 -14.88
N ASP A 145 -13.77 -5.14 -13.83
CA ASP A 145 -14.62 -3.95 -13.85
C ASP A 145 -13.89 -2.74 -14.45
N LYS A 146 -14.64 -1.86 -15.14
CA LYS A 146 -14.07 -0.69 -15.85
C LYS A 146 -13.37 0.29 -14.93
N ILE A 147 -13.85 0.41 -13.67
CA ILE A 147 -13.25 1.31 -12.67
C ILE A 147 -11.93 0.73 -12.20
N ASP A 148 -11.91 -0.55 -11.86
CA ASP A 148 -10.71 -1.24 -11.41
C ASP A 148 -9.67 -1.38 -12.52
N ARG A 149 -10.08 -1.57 -13.78
CA ARG A 149 -9.17 -1.49 -14.93
C ARG A 149 -8.47 -0.14 -15.01
N ARG A 150 -9.20 0.94 -14.82
CA ARG A 150 -8.62 2.29 -14.79
C ARG A 150 -7.65 2.46 -13.63
N ILE A 151 -8.06 2.08 -12.41
CA ILE A 151 -7.22 2.21 -11.20
C ILE A 151 -5.92 1.41 -11.35
N VAL A 152 -6.00 0.17 -11.82
CA VAL A 152 -4.81 -0.67 -12.04
C VAL A 152 -3.91 -0.08 -13.11
N SER A 153 -4.47 0.42 -14.23
CA SER A 153 -3.70 1.08 -15.28
C SER A 153 -3.02 2.36 -14.77
N GLU A 154 -3.74 3.20 -14.04
CA GLU A 154 -3.17 4.42 -13.44
C GLU A 154 -2.08 4.09 -12.42
N THR A 155 -2.23 3.03 -11.64
CA THR A 155 -1.22 2.55 -10.69
C THR A 155 0.02 2.05 -11.44
N ALA A 156 -0.15 1.23 -12.47
CA ALA A 156 0.96 0.71 -13.26
C ALA A 156 1.77 1.83 -13.92
N ASN A 157 1.09 2.87 -14.45
CA ASN A 157 1.69 3.94 -15.21
C ASN A 157 2.03 5.19 -14.37
N GLY A 158 1.65 5.24 -13.08
CA GLY A 158 1.86 6.41 -12.23
C GLY A 158 1.09 7.66 -12.68
N THR A 159 -0.08 7.49 -13.30
CA THR A 159 -0.81 8.58 -13.95
C THR A 159 -2.05 9.06 -13.17
N TYR A 160 -2.29 8.53 -11.99
CA TYR A 160 -3.45 8.94 -11.20
C TYR A 160 -3.36 10.38 -10.68
N SER A 161 -4.53 11.03 -10.56
CA SER A 161 -4.65 12.39 -10.08
C SER A 161 -4.36 12.52 -8.58
N THR A 162 -3.60 13.54 -8.20
CA THR A 162 -3.40 13.94 -6.78
C THR A 162 -4.41 14.98 -6.31
N ASN A 163 -5.32 15.43 -7.19
CA ASN A 163 -6.30 16.47 -6.88
C ASN A 163 -7.50 15.85 -6.17
N ALA A 164 -7.66 16.17 -4.87
CA ALA A 164 -8.76 15.65 -4.04
C ALA A 164 -10.15 16.01 -4.60
N SER A 165 -10.32 17.17 -5.25
CA SER A 165 -11.57 17.56 -5.90
C SER A 165 -11.91 16.74 -7.15
N LYS A 166 -10.93 15.96 -7.64
CA LYS A 166 -11.08 15.03 -8.76
C LYS A 166 -10.98 13.57 -8.31
N GLY A 167 -11.33 13.27 -7.07
CA GLY A 167 -11.35 11.93 -6.55
C GLY A 167 -10.04 11.44 -5.90
N GLY A 168 -9.13 12.37 -5.52
CA GLY A 168 -7.96 12.07 -4.70
C GLY A 168 -7.05 10.97 -5.24
N GLY A 169 -6.86 10.87 -6.54
CA GLY A 169 -6.09 9.80 -7.19
C GLY A 169 -6.94 8.68 -7.78
N TYR A 170 -8.17 8.52 -7.32
CA TYR A 170 -9.11 7.50 -7.87
C TYR A 170 -9.95 8.04 -9.04
N GLY A 171 -9.91 9.34 -9.30
CA GLY A 171 -10.79 10.02 -10.21
C GLY A 171 -12.23 10.11 -9.66
N LEU A 172 -13.10 10.75 -10.40
CA LEU A 172 -14.52 10.75 -10.07
C LEU A 172 -15.14 9.41 -10.49
N ILE A 173 -15.89 8.80 -9.59
CA ILE A 173 -16.78 7.70 -9.93
C ILE A 173 -17.97 8.31 -10.63
N ASP A 174 -18.19 7.92 -11.88
CA ASP A 174 -19.41 8.26 -12.60
C ASP A 174 -20.53 7.36 -12.07
N SER A 175 -21.29 7.88 -11.12
CA SER A 175 -22.45 7.17 -10.60
C SER A 175 -23.58 7.22 -11.62
N GLN A 176 -24.05 6.08 -12.05
CA GLN A 176 -25.25 5.99 -12.89
C GLN A 176 -26.53 6.29 -12.11
N VAL A 177 -26.43 6.31 -10.78
CA VAL A 177 -27.55 6.51 -9.87
C VAL A 177 -27.19 7.59 -8.85
N ASP A 178 -27.61 8.82 -9.08
CA ASP A 178 -27.27 9.98 -8.28
C ASP A 178 -28.46 10.58 -7.53
N THR A 179 -29.66 10.05 -7.74
CA THR A 179 -30.89 10.45 -7.03
C THR A 179 -31.69 9.21 -6.57
N ILE A 180 -32.61 9.41 -5.61
CA ILE A 180 -33.50 8.35 -5.15
C ILE A 180 -34.43 7.87 -6.28
N GLU A 181 -34.89 8.78 -7.12
CA GLU A 181 -35.74 8.46 -8.27
C GLU A 181 -35.00 7.55 -9.26
N LYS A 182 -33.74 7.80 -9.53
CA LYS A 182 -32.92 6.95 -10.40
C LYS A 182 -32.62 5.59 -9.79
N TRP A 183 -32.56 5.48 -8.47
CA TRP A 183 -32.46 4.19 -7.81
C TRP A 183 -33.69 3.31 -8.07
N ASP A 184 -34.89 3.89 -7.98
CA ASP A 184 -36.12 3.14 -8.24
C ASP A 184 -36.20 2.68 -9.71
N GLU A 185 -35.81 3.53 -10.66
CA GLU A 185 -35.72 3.17 -12.08
C GLU A 185 -34.70 2.07 -12.31
N TYR A 186 -33.52 2.17 -11.69
CA TYR A 186 -32.46 1.18 -11.82
C TYR A 186 -32.88 -0.19 -11.26
N ILE A 187 -33.47 -0.25 -10.06
CA ILE A 187 -33.95 -1.48 -9.46
C ILE A 187 -35.05 -2.10 -10.30
N THR A 188 -35.97 -1.29 -10.82
CA THR A 188 -37.07 -1.79 -11.66
C THR A 188 -36.57 -2.35 -12.99
N ALA A 189 -35.54 -1.74 -13.58
CA ALA A 189 -34.94 -2.19 -14.85
C ALA A 189 -34.09 -3.46 -14.71
N THR A 190 -33.64 -3.79 -13.50
CA THR A 190 -32.77 -4.94 -13.23
C THR A 190 -33.50 -6.11 -12.57
N SER A 191 -34.79 -5.97 -12.29
CA SER A 191 -35.68 -7.00 -11.73
C SER A 191 -36.36 -7.81 -12.82
#